data_00b513cffec875abbc5938ceab9b927f
#
_entry.id   00b513cffec875abbc5938ceab9b927f
#
_cell.length_a   1.000
_cell.length_b   1.000
_cell.length_c   1.000
_cell.angle_alpha   90.00
_cell.angle_beta   90.00
_cell.angle_gamma   90.00
#
_symmetry.space_group_name_H-M   'P 1'
#
loop_
_entity.id
_entity.type
_entity.pdbx_description
1 polymer ?
#
loop_
_entity_poly.entity_id
_entity_poly.type
_entity_poly.pdbx_seq_one_letter_code
_entity_poly.pdbx_strand_id
1 'polypeptide(L)'
;MPSFTAKARGILAADPGADPLVAVTDQVGVRVITYVQRDIDAVAELLAEQFTVLDDRDLGEETAAAGRFGYASRHLLVSRATGDAGVPAAGDPTAYEPLSCASIQLRTVLQHAWAEFEHDIRYKGTVPPEQVPDLDRRFTLAAGLIELADREFGAIRDRLQAGLGDSSVGAGDELDPRISAQELATFLAGRYSSAGWSRTDHYEWISGLLLELGIASLDELSATLRDVDSSAVTAAMGIL
;
A
#
# COMPACT_ATOMS: atom_id res chain seq x y z
N MET A 1 20.44 -1.15 -0.05
CA MET A 1 20.47 -2.63 -0.18
C MET A 1 21.82 -3.09 -0.69
N PRO A 2 22.37 -4.20 -0.19
CA PRO A 2 23.57 -4.79 -0.80
C PRO A 2 23.27 -5.09 -2.27
N SER A 3 24.22 -4.78 -3.14
CA SER A 3 24.06 -5.11 -4.57
C SER A 3 23.96 -6.62 -4.76
N PHE A 4 23.31 -7.08 -5.83
CA PHE A 4 23.29 -8.49 -6.22
C PHE A 4 24.67 -9.14 -6.12
N THR A 5 25.70 -8.44 -6.61
CA THR A 5 27.10 -8.91 -6.56
C THR A 5 27.58 -9.18 -5.13
N ALA A 6 27.21 -8.36 -4.16
CA ALA A 6 27.60 -8.57 -2.76
C ALA A 6 26.90 -9.79 -2.16
N LYS A 7 25.60 -9.98 -2.44
CA LYS A 7 24.81 -11.14 -2.01
C LYS A 7 25.36 -12.42 -2.66
N ALA A 8 25.59 -12.40 -3.97
CA ALA A 8 26.14 -13.52 -4.71
C ALA A 8 27.51 -13.98 -4.16
N ARG A 9 28.39 -13.03 -3.80
CA ARG A 9 29.68 -13.36 -3.17
C ARG A 9 29.47 -14.03 -1.81
N GLY A 10 28.54 -13.58 -0.99
CA GLY A 10 28.24 -14.21 0.29
C GLY A 10 27.73 -15.65 0.14
N ILE A 11 26.85 -15.88 -0.83
CA ILE A 11 26.29 -17.21 -1.13
C ILE A 11 27.43 -18.16 -1.61
N LEU A 12 28.23 -17.74 -2.59
CA LEU A 12 29.33 -18.55 -3.12
C LEU A 12 30.42 -18.80 -2.09
N ALA A 13 30.60 -17.92 -1.11
CA ALA A 13 31.52 -18.14 0.00
C ALA A 13 30.99 -19.20 0.98
N ALA A 14 29.69 -19.29 1.17
CA ALA A 14 29.02 -20.27 2.03
C ALA A 14 28.85 -21.62 1.33
N ASP A 15 28.44 -21.60 0.06
CA ASP A 15 28.26 -22.78 -0.79
C ASP A 15 28.78 -22.48 -2.21
N PRO A 16 29.99 -22.95 -2.56
CA PRO A 16 30.58 -22.75 -3.88
C PRO A 16 29.82 -23.42 -5.03
N GLY A 17 28.93 -24.35 -4.74
CA GLY A 17 28.07 -25.01 -5.73
C GLY A 17 26.73 -24.37 -5.96
N ALA A 18 26.33 -23.37 -5.13
CA ALA A 18 25.05 -22.68 -5.27
C ALA A 18 25.03 -21.79 -6.51
N ASP A 19 23.88 -21.77 -7.19
CA ASP A 19 23.62 -20.79 -8.23
C ASP A 19 23.09 -19.48 -7.58
N PRO A 20 23.84 -18.37 -7.64
CA PRO A 20 23.39 -17.12 -7.05
C PRO A 20 22.11 -16.55 -7.69
N LEU A 21 21.80 -16.88 -8.94
CA LEU A 21 20.58 -16.46 -9.61
C LEU A 21 19.35 -17.15 -9.02
N VAL A 22 19.51 -18.37 -8.53
CA VAL A 22 18.43 -19.10 -7.84
C VAL A 22 18.36 -18.70 -6.37
N ALA A 23 19.51 -18.55 -5.71
CA ALA A 23 19.58 -18.31 -4.28
C ALA A 23 19.20 -16.86 -3.86
N VAL A 24 19.33 -15.88 -4.78
CA VAL A 24 18.90 -14.49 -4.52
C VAL A 24 17.46 -14.29 -5.00
N THR A 25 16.50 -14.40 -4.10
CA THR A 25 15.07 -14.32 -4.41
C THR A 25 14.54 -12.90 -4.54
N ASP A 26 15.29 -11.89 -4.09
CA ASP A 26 14.92 -10.47 -4.13
C ASP A 26 15.59 -9.69 -5.28
N GLN A 27 15.80 -10.34 -6.42
CA GLN A 27 16.37 -9.70 -7.63
C GLN A 27 15.44 -8.61 -8.18
N VAL A 28 14.14 -8.83 -8.11
CA VAL A 28 13.12 -7.83 -8.41
C VAL A 28 12.57 -7.34 -7.08
N GLY A 29 12.79 -6.07 -6.78
CA GLY A 29 12.29 -5.43 -5.57
C GLY A 29 11.31 -4.32 -5.90
N VAL A 30 10.12 -4.38 -5.33
CA VAL A 30 9.08 -3.36 -5.45
C VAL A 30 8.79 -2.80 -4.07
N ARG A 31 8.48 -1.51 -4.01
CA ARG A 31 8.06 -0.86 -2.78
C ARG A 31 6.74 -0.15 -3.02
N VAL A 32 5.75 -0.46 -2.21
CA VAL A 32 4.45 0.20 -2.19
C VAL A 32 4.36 1.01 -0.91
N ILE A 33 4.03 2.29 -1.05
CA ILE A 33 3.93 3.23 0.07
C ILE A 33 2.48 3.68 0.16
N THR A 34 1.87 3.45 1.33
CA THR A 34 0.48 3.82 1.64
C THR A 34 0.45 4.97 2.65
N TYR A 35 -0.72 5.57 2.85
CA TYR A 35 -0.86 6.62 3.86
C TYR A 35 -1.19 6.07 5.25
N VAL A 36 -1.92 4.97 5.35
CA VAL A 36 -2.35 4.39 6.62
C VAL A 36 -2.15 2.87 6.63
N GLN A 37 -2.03 2.30 7.83
CA GLN A 37 -1.72 0.89 8.04
C GLN A 37 -2.72 -0.06 7.36
N ARG A 38 -4.02 0.19 7.46
CA ARG A 38 -5.05 -0.66 6.84
C ARG A 38 -4.94 -0.77 5.31
N ASP A 39 -4.36 0.24 4.65
CA ASP A 39 -4.13 0.17 3.21
C ASP A 39 -3.02 -0.84 2.87
N ILE A 40 -2.10 -1.10 3.81
CA ILE A 40 -1.09 -2.17 3.68
C ILE A 40 -1.79 -3.53 3.58
N ASP A 41 -2.77 -3.78 4.48
CA ASP A 41 -3.51 -5.03 4.49
C ASP A 41 -4.35 -5.21 3.22
N ALA A 42 -5.05 -4.16 2.78
CA ALA A 42 -5.82 -4.16 1.54
C ALA A 42 -4.94 -4.42 0.30
N VAL A 43 -3.74 -3.83 0.25
CA VAL A 43 -2.78 -4.08 -0.84
C VAL A 43 -2.25 -5.52 -0.76
N ALA A 44 -1.97 -6.04 0.43
CA ALA A 44 -1.50 -7.42 0.59
C ALA A 44 -2.56 -8.43 0.12
N GLU A 45 -3.83 -8.21 0.46
CA GLU A 45 -4.97 -9.02 -0.01
C GLU A 45 -5.08 -8.98 -1.54
N LEU A 46 -5.04 -7.79 -2.14
CA LEU A 46 -5.07 -7.61 -3.59
C LEU A 46 -3.91 -8.34 -4.29
N LEU A 47 -2.71 -8.28 -3.70
CA LEU A 47 -1.54 -8.99 -4.24
C LEU A 47 -1.71 -10.50 -4.14
N ALA A 48 -2.31 -11.00 -3.06
CA ALA A 48 -2.58 -12.43 -2.89
C ALA A 48 -3.64 -12.96 -3.88
N GLU A 49 -4.56 -12.11 -4.35
CA GLU A 49 -5.51 -12.46 -5.41
C GLU A 49 -4.85 -12.54 -6.80
N GLN A 50 -3.81 -11.74 -7.05
CA GLN A 50 -3.19 -11.60 -8.38
C GLN A 50 -1.93 -12.44 -8.56
N PHE A 51 -1.28 -12.83 -7.46
CA PHE A 51 0.00 -13.53 -7.46
C PHE A 51 -0.03 -14.72 -6.50
N THR A 52 0.86 -15.67 -6.72
CA THR A 52 1.14 -16.71 -5.73
C THR A 52 2.07 -16.12 -4.66
N VAL A 53 1.58 -16.02 -3.43
CA VAL A 53 2.39 -15.59 -2.29
C VAL A 53 3.24 -16.77 -1.81
N LEU A 54 4.56 -16.62 -1.88
CA LEU A 54 5.54 -17.63 -1.46
C LEU A 54 5.98 -17.41 -0.01
N ASP A 55 6.05 -16.15 0.43
CA ASP A 55 6.37 -15.76 1.81
C ASP A 55 5.65 -14.45 2.15
N ASP A 56 5.17 -14.34 3.39
CA ASP A 56 4.50 -13.14 3.92
C ASP A 56 4.96 -12.91 5.36
N ARG A 57 5.65 -11.81 5.58
CA ARG A 57 6.22 -11.49 6.88
C ARG A 57 5.89 -10.05 7.27
N ASP A 58 5.18 -9.88 8.36
CA ASP A 58 5.00 -8.58 9.01
C ASP A 58 6.08 -8.35 10.07
N LEU A 59 7.11 -7.59 9.70
CA LEU A 59 8.21 -7.28 10.61
C LEU A 59 7.78 -6.33 11.74
N GLY A 60 6.70 -5.57 11.55
CA GLY A 60 6.10 -4.75 12.61
C GLY A 60 5.47 -5.64 13.69
N GLU A 61 4.66 -6.62 13.29
CA GLU A 61 4.08 -7.59 14.22
C GLU A 61 5.15 -8.44 14.91
N GLU A 62 6.15 -8.93 14.18
CA GLU A 62 7.28 -9.68 14.75
C GLU A 62 8.02 -8.86 15.81
N THR A 63 8.25 -7.58 15.55
CA THR A 63 8.93 -6.65 16.47
C THR A 63 8.06 -6.35 17.68
N ALA A 64 6.76 -6.14 17.50
CA ALA A 64 5.80 -5.90 18.58
C ALA A 64 5.62 -7.15 19.45
N ALA A 65 5.55 -8.34 18.88
CA ALA A 65 5.49 -9.61 19.60
C ALA A 65 6.75 -9.84 20.48
N ALA A 66 7.90 -9.30 20.07
CA ALA A 66 9.13 -9.30 20.85
C ALA A 66 9.17 -8.18 21.91
N GLY A 67 8.10 -7.41 22.11
CA GLY A 67 8.01 -6.29 23.04
C GLY A 67 8.92 -5.12 22.70
N ARG A 68 9.21 -4.91 21.44
CA ARG A 68 10.12 -3.87 20.94
C ARG A 68 9.44 -2.94 19.97
N PHE A 69 9.98 -1.74 19.82
CA PHE A 69 9.69 -0.84 18.70
C PHE A 69 10.86 -0.89 17.72
N GLY A 70 10.59 -0.76 16.45
CA GLY A 70 11.65 -0.78 15.44
C GLY A 70 11.11 -0.72 14.03
N TYR A 71 11.83 -1.36 13.14
CA TYR A 71 11.50 -1.43 11.73
C TYR A 71 10.17 -2.14 11.52
N ALA A 72 9.21 -1.43 10.94
CA ALA A 72 7.92 -1.96 10.56
C ALA A 72 7.80 -1.94 9.02
N SER A 73 7.47 -3.08 8.46
CA SER A 73 7.24 -3.26 7.02
C SER A 73 6.66 -4.65 6.81
N ARG A 74 5.66 -4.80 5.97
CA ARG A 74 5.20 -6.11 5.52
C ARG A 74 5.96 -6.48 4.26
N HIS A 75 6.55 -7.65 4.24
CA HIS A 75 7.36 -8.15 3.13
C HIS A 75 6.67 -9.36 2.52
N LEU A 76 6.29 -9.23 1.26
CA LEU A 76 5.74 -10.31 0.47
C LEU A 76 6.78 -10.77 -0.55
N LEU A 77 6.97 -12.07 -0.66
CA LEU A 77 7.63 -12.68 -1.78
C LEU A 77 6.56 -13.31 -2.66
N VAL A 78 6.43 -12.82 -3.87
CA VAL A 78 5.39 -13.26 -4.79
C VAL A 78 6.00 -13.86 -6.05
N SER A 79 5.29 -14.83 -6.63
CA SER A 79 5.58 -15.37 -7.95
C SER A 79 4.40 -15.11 -8.88
N ARG A 80 4.70 -14.94 -10.16
CA ARG A 80 3.67 -14.89 -11.18
C ARG A 80 2.95 -16.23 -11.22
N ALA A 81 1.64 -16.24 -11.12
CA ALA A 81 0.84 -17.43 -11.36
C ALA A 81 1.07 -17.86 -12.81
N THR A 82 1.85 -18.92 -13.02
CA THR A 82 1.93 -19.58 -14.32
C THR A 82 0.71 -20.50 -14.40
N GLY A 83 -0.22 -20.18 -15.30
CA GLY A 83 -1.44 -20.97 -15.48
C GLY A 83 -1.11 -22.46 -15.65
N ASP A 84 -1.93 -23.31 -15.03
CA ASP A 84 -2.02 -24.79 -15.13
C ASP A 84 -0.81 -25.66 -14.71
N ALA A 85 0.37 -25.15 -14.48
CA ALA A 85 1.44 -25.86 -13.78
C ALA A 85 1.26 -25.61 -12.28
N GLY A 86 0.94 -26.64 -11.53
CA GLY A 86 0.55 -26.58 -10.12
C GLY A 86 1.30 -25.53 -9.31
N VAL A 87 0.54 -24.70 -8.61
CA VAL A 87 1.07 -23.66 -7.72
C VAL A 87 2.09 -24.30 -6.78
N PRO A 88 3.37 -23.85 -6.76
CA PRO A 88 4.32 -24.39 -5.81
C PRO A 88 3.83 -24.15 -4.39
N ALA A 89 3.97 -25.11 -3.51
CA ALA A 89 3.62 -24.93 -2.11
C ALA A 89 4.48 -23.83 -1.49
N ALA A 90 3.89 -23.01 -0.62
CA ALA A 90 4.63 -22.01 0.14
C ALA A 90 5.82 -22.69 0.86
N GLY A 91 7.03 -22.17 0.64
CA GLY A 91 8.27 -22.72 1.18
C GLY A 91 8.93 -23.82 0.31
N ASP A 92 8.40 -24.14 -0.88
CA ASP A 92 9.08 -25.03 -1.82
C ASP A 92 10.24 -24.29 -2.50
N PRO A 93 11.51 -24.69 -2.28
CA PRO A 93 12.67 -24.04 -2.89
C PRO A 93 12.71 -24.19 -4.42
N THR A 94 11.95 -25.14 -5.00
CA THR A 94 11.84 -25.29 -6.46
C THR A 94 10.89 -24.29 -7.11
N ALA A 95 10.10 -23.57 -6.28
CA ALA A 95 9.20 -22.50 -6.73
C ALA A 95 9.93 -21.24 -7.24
N TYR A 96 11.23 -21.14 -6.96
CA TYR A 96 12.03 -19.96 -7.29
C TYR A 96 12.68 -20.12 -8.67
N GLU A 97 11.89 -19.92 -9.72
CA GLU A 97 12.52 -19.71 -11.02
C GLU A 97 13.17 -18.30 -11.05
N PRO A 98 14.41 -18.19 -11.52
CA PRO A 98 15.08 -16.89 -11.64
C PRO A 98 14.23 -15.90 -12.41
N LEU A 99 14.06 -14.68 -11.86
CA LEU A 99 13.25 -13.58 -12.42
C LEU A 99 11.73 -13.81 -12.45
N SER A 100 11.22 -14.93 -11.93
CA SER A 100 9.77 -15.14 -11.79
C SER A 100 9.21 -14.64 -10.47
N CYS A 101 10.06 -14.33 -9.51
CA CYS A 101 9.72 -13.85 -8.17
C CYS A 101 10.02 -12.37 -8.00
N ALA A 102 9.18 -11.71 -7.20
CA ALA A 102 9.40 -10.33 -6.79
C ALA A 102 9.24 -10.20 -5.26
N SER A 103 10.14 -9.46 -4.64
CA SER A 103 10.04 -9.05 -3.24
C SER A 103 9.30 -7.72 -3.17
N ILE A 104 8.14 -7.70 -2.54
CA ILE A 104 7.30 -6.50 -2.39
C ILE A 104 7.35 -6.06 -0.94
N GLN A 105 7.73 -4.80 -0.71
CA GLN A 105 7.75 -4.17 0.59
C GLN A 105 6.58 -3.19 0.69
N LEU A 106 5.69 -3.42 1.65
CA LEU A 106 4.54 -2.56 1.92
C LEU A 106 4.83 -1.76 3.19
N ARG A 107 4.65 -0.44 3.13
CA ARG A 107 4.93 0.47 4.25
C ARG A 107 4.00 1.66 4.21
N THR A 108 3.76 2.26 5.37
CA THR A 108 3.23 3.61 5.41
C THR A 108 4.30 4.63 5.02
N VAL A 109 3.88 5.84 4.67
CA VAL A 109 4.79 6.96 4.37
C VAL A 109 5.72 7.27 5.57
N LEU A 110 5.22 7.13 6.80
CA LEU A 110 6.01 7.38 8.01
C LEU A 110 7.02 6.27 8.26
N GLN A 111 6.61 5.02 8.14
CA GLN A 111 7.50 3.85 8.20
C GLN A 111 8.59 3.92 7.14
N HIS A 112 8.23 4.36 5.93
CA HIS A 112 9.19 4.54 4.85
C HIS A 112 10.23 5.61 5.19
N ALA A 113 9.80 6.78 5.65
CA ALA A 113 10.70 7.88 5.99
C ALA A 113 11.69 7.47 7.11
N TRP A 114 11.20 6.76 8.14
CA TRP A 114 12.04 6.26 9.22
C TRP A 114 13.07 5.24 8.72
N ALA A 115 12.64 4.29 7.90
CA ALA A 115 13.51 3.24 7.38
C ALA A 115 14.62 3.79 6.47
N GLU A 116 14.30 4.77 5.62
CA GLU A 116 15.31 5.42 4.76
C GLU A 116 16.32 6.22 5.61
N PHE A 117 15.82 6.95 6.63
CA PHE A 117 16.70 7.71 7.51
C PHE A 117 17.61 6.80 8.34
N GLU A 118 17.07 5.74 8.96
CA GLU A 118 17.85 4.78 9.72
C GLU A 118 18.92 4.11 8.87
N HIS A 119 18.50 3.65 7.68
CA HIS A 119 19.42 3.02 6.73
C HIS A 119 20.56 3.95 6.32
N ASP A 120 20.26 5.22 6.07
CA ASP A 120 21.27 6.20 5.64
C ASP A 120 22.32 6.43 6.74
N ILE A 121 21.88 6.57 7.99
CA ILE A 121 22.76 6.79 9.14
C ILE A 121 23.60 5.53 9.44
N ARG A 122 22.97 4.34 9.49
CA ARG A 122 23.67 3.10 9.87
C ARG A 122 24.58 2.57 8.77
N TYR A 123 24.19 2.70 7.51
CA TYR A 123 24.89 2.10 6.40
C TYR A 123 25.96 3.01 5.79
N LYS A 124 25.68 4.30 5.68
CA LYS A 124 26.59 5.29 5.07
C LYS A 124 27.36 6.08 6.11
N GLY A 125 26.88 6.15 7.34
CA GLY A 125 27.53 6.89 8.42
C GLY A 125 28.59 6.06 9.12
N THR A 126 29.75 6.67 9.41
CA THR A 126 30.71 6.09 10.34
C THR A 126 30.28 6.50 11.75
N VAL A 127 29.44 5.70 12.38
CA VAL A 127 29.01 5.93 13.77
C VAL A 127 30.10 5.47 14.72
N PRO A 128 30.62 6.35 15.57
CA PRO A 128 31.58 5.94 16.62
C PRO A 128 30.94 4.89 17.54
N PRO A 129 31.67 3.83 17.92
CA PRO A 129 31.12 2.73 18.73
C PRO A 129 30.49 3.18 20.04
N GLU A 130 31.00 4.23 20.66
CA GLU A 130 30.51 4.81 21.90
C GLU A 130 29.13 5.50 21.74
N GLN A 131 28.75 5.90 20.54
CA GLN A 131 27.45 6.54 20.24
C GLN A 131 26.37 5.56 19.85
N VAL A 132 26.71 4.33 19.46
CA VAL A 132 25.77 3.32 19.00
C VAL A 132 24.62 3.08 19.99
N PRO A 133 24.85 2.91 21.31
CA PRO A 133 23.76 2.66 22.26
C PRO A 133 22.77 3.82 22.40
N ASP A 134 23.25 5.08 22.33
CA ASP A 134 22.38 6.25 22.38
C ASP A 134 21.56 6.37 21.10
N LEU A 135 22.17 6.14 19.95
CA LEU A 135 21.47 6.16 18.66
C LEU A 135 20.42 5.04 18.56
N ASP A 136 20.74 3.83 19.01
CA ASP A 136 19.79 2.71 19.05
C ASP A 136 18.56 3.06 19.88
N ARG A 137 18.75 3.66 21.05
CA ARG A 137 17.66 4.13 21.87
C ARG A 137 16.82 5.19 21.17
N ARG A 138 17.45 6.15 20.50
CA ARG A 138 16.76 7.23 19.78
C ARG A 138 15.96 6.70 18.59
N PHE A 139 16.53 5.77 17.83
CA PHE A 139 15.83 5.09 16.74
C PHE A 139 14.62 4.30 17.25
N THR A 140 14.75 3.60 18.37
CA THR A 140 13.64 2.87 18.99
C THR A 140 12.52 3.81 19.45
N LEU A 141 12.86 4.94 20.09
CA LEU A 141 11.88 5.94 20.49
C LEU A 141 11.18 6.58 19.28
N ALA A 142 11.93 6.91 18.24
CA ALA A 142 11.37 7.45 17.00
C ALA A 142 10.41 6.47 16.33
N ALA A 143 10.75 5.17 16.29
CA ALA A 143 9.86 4.13 15.76
C ALA A 143 8.54 4.05 16.54
N GLY A 144 8.58 4.12 17.87
CA GLY A 144 7.36 4.14 18.69
C GLY A 144 6.49 5.39 18.47
N LEU A 145 7.10 6.56 18.24
CA LEU A 145 6.36 7.79 17.91
C LEU A 145 5.71 7.68 16.52
N ILE A 146 6.38 7.07 15.58
CA ILE A 146 5.87 6.84 14.21
C ILE A 146 4.69 5.86 14.24
N GLU A 147 4.79 4.78 15.00
CA GLU A 147 3.69 3.84 15.19
C GLU A 147 2.45 4.52 15.80
N LEU A 148 2.66 5.42 16.77
CA LEU A 148 1.58 6.24 17.33
C LEU A 148 0.97 7.16 16.27
N ALA A 149 1.81 7.86 15.48
CA ALA A 149 1.34 8.76 14.44
C ALA A 149 0.57 8.02 13.33
N ASP A 150 1.01 6.83 12.92
CA ASP A 150 0.29 5.98 11.96
C ASP A 150 -1.10 5.59 12.47
N ARG A 151 -1.24 5.27 13.76
CA ARG A 151 -2.54 4.98 14.38
C ARG A 151 -3.45 6.22 14.38
N GLU A 152 -2.91 7.40 14.71
CA GLU A 152 -3.69 8.64 14.67
C GLU A 152 -4.12 9.02 13.26
N PHE A 153 -3.28 8.80 12.26
CA PHE A 153 -3.65 9.02 10.85
C PHE A 153 -4.79 8.07 10.41
N GLY A 154 -4.73 6.82 10.85
CA GLY A 154 -5.84 5.87 10.67
C GLY A 154 -7.14 6.36 11.33
N ALA A 155 -7.06 6.77 12.60
CA ALA A 155 -8.22 7.27 13.35
C ALA A 155 -8.83 8.55 12.73
N ILE A 156 -7.99 9.46 12.23
CA ILE A 156 -8.44 10.67 11.52
C ILE A 156 -9.21 10.26 10.26
N ARG A 157 -8.63 9.37 9.45
CA ARG A 157 -9.27 8.89 8.22
C ARG A 157 -10.60 8.18 8.50
N ASP A 158 -10.65 7.33 9.53
CA ASP A 158 -11.86 6.62 9.91
C ASP A 158 -12.97 7.58 10.36
N ARG A 159 -12.62 8.63 11.12
CA ARG A 159 -13.57 9.67 11.50
C ARG A 159 -14.10 10.46 10.31
N LEU A 160 -13.23 10.81 9.37
CA LEU A 160 -13.63 11.48 8.14
C LEU A 160 -14.59 10.60 7.32
N GLN A 161 -14.29 9.30 7.21
CA GLN A 161 -15.14 8.35 6.50
C GLN A 161 -16.48 8.10 7.23
N ALA A 162 -16.47 7.98 8.55
CA ALA A 162 -17.69 7.83 9.36
C ALA A 162 -18.56 9.09 9.27
N GLY A 163 -17.95 10.28 9.32
CA GLY A 163 -18.65 11.55 9.10
C GLY A 163 -19.28 11.65 7.71
N LEU A 164 -18.66 11.02 6.71
CA LEU A 164 -19.22 10.89 5.36
C LEU A 164 -20.43 9.93 5.32
N GLY A 165 -20.45 8.88 6.14
CA GLY A 165 -21.54 7.91 6.23
C GLY A 165 -22.73 8.38 7.08
N ASP A 166 -22.50 9.20 8.11
CA ASP A 166 -23.52 9.65 9.05
C ASP A 166 -24.26 10.93 8.58
N SER A 167 -23.65 11.68 7.66
CA SER A 167 -24.27 12.87 7.05
C SER A 167 -25.32 12.54 5.99
N SER A 168 -25.58 11.25 5.72
CA SER A 168 -26.71 10.83 4.88
C SER A 168 -28.07 10.96 5.57
N VAL A 169 -28.10 11.38 6.87
CA VAL A 169 -29.33 11.63 7.62
C VAL A 169 -29.24 13.01 8.32
N GLY A 170 -29.51 14.07 7.58
CA GLY A 170 -29.80 15.32 8.22
C GLY A 170 -29.11 16.58 7.69
N ALA A 171 -29.93 17.46 7.14
CA ALA A 171 -29.66 18.82 6.76
C ALA A 171 -28.92 19.05 5.43
N GLY A 172 -29.46 18.49 4.35
CA GLY A 172 -29.39 19.19 3.07
C GLY A 172 -30.21 20.49 3.22
N ASP A 173 -29.62 21.61 2.84
CA ASP A 173 -30.34 22.86 2.66
C ASP A 173 -31.49 22.53 1.67
N GLU A 174 -32.74 22.54 2.12
CA GLU A 174 -33.91 22.16 1.32
C GLU A 174 -34.11 23.01 0.05
N LEU A 175 -33.19 23.91 -0.24
CA LEU A 175 -33.17 24.85 -1.35
C LEU A 175 -32.12 24.61 -2.42
N ASP A 176 -31.12 23.72 -2.18
CA ASP A 176 -30.10 23.41 -3.19
C ASP A 176 -30.43 22.09 -3.90
N PRO A 177 -30.81 22.10 -5.19
CA PRO A 177 -31.18 20.89 -5.92
C PRO A 177 -29.98 20.03 -6.33
N ARG A 178 -28.75 20.43 -5.99
CA ARG A 178 -27.54 19.68 -6.36
C ARG A 178 -27.39 18.46 -5.47
N ILE A 179 -26.81 17.38 -6.06
CA ILE A 179 -26.25 16.28 -5.29
C ILE A 179 -25.12 16.87 -4.43
N SER A 180 -25.12 16.67 -3.12
CA SER A 180 -24.05 17.18 -2.28
C SER A 180 -22.70 16.56 -2.68
N ALA A 181 -21.61 17.32 -2.52
CA ALA A 181 -20.25 16.83 -2.81
C ALA A 181 -19.94 15.51 -2.07
N GLN A 182 -20.52 15.36 -0.89
CA GLN A 182 -20.37 14.23 -0.01
C GLN A 182 -21.11 12.98 -0.50
N GLU A 183 -22.38 13.14 -0.88
CA GLU A 183 -23.18 12.06 -1.48
C GLU A 183 -22.54 11.58 -2.77
N LEU A 184 -22.08 12.52 -3.60
CA LEU A 184 -21.41 12.22 -4.85
C LEU A 184 -20.09 11.45 -4.62
N ALA A 185 -19.28 11.88 -3.65
CA ALA A 185 -18.05 11.20 -3.29
C ALA A 185 -18.31 9.77 -2.80
N THR A 186 -19.30 9.59 -1.92
CA THR A 186 -19.68 8.27 -1.38
C THR A 186 -20.20 7.35 -2.49
N PHE A 187 -21.06 7.86 -3.35
CA PHE A 187 -21.61 7.11 -4.49
C PHE A 187 -20.51 6.66 -5.45
N LEU A 188 -19.60 7.56 -5.82
CA LEU A 188 -18.51 7.23 -6.75
C LEU A 188 -17.50 6.27 -6.13
N ALA A 189 -17.17 6.39 -4.84
CA ALA A 189 -16.30 5.46 -4.14
C ALA A 189 -16.90 4.05 -4.07
N GLY A 190 -18.23 3.94 -3.85
CA GLY A 190 -18.89 2.63 -3.87
C GLY A 190 -18.94 1.99 -5.25
N ARG A 191 -19.03 2.78 -6.31
CA ARG A 191 -19.13 2.29 -7.68
C ARG A 191 -17.76 2.02 -8.34
N TYR A 192 -16.78 2.82 -8.01
CA TYR A 192 -15.43 2.78 -8.56
C TYR A 192 -14.41 2.62 -7.43
N SER A 193 -14.50 1.52 -6.71
CA SER A 193 -13.65 1.23 -5.53
C SER A 193 -12.14 1.21 -5.84
N SER A 194 -11.76 0.99 -7.10
CA SER A 194 -10.38 1.06 -7.57
C SER A 194 -9.90 2.47 -7.88
N ALA A 195 -10.81 3.45 -8.02
CA ALA A 195 -10.45 4.84 -8.24
C ALA A 195 -10.15 5.51 -6.90
N GLY A 196 -9.00 6.16 -6.79
CA GLY A 196 -8.64 6.91 -5.59
C GLY A 196 -9.63 8.05 -5.29
N TRP A 197 -9.63 8.51 -4.03
CA TRP A 197 -10.43 9.68 -3.62
C TRP A 197 -9.87 10.95 -4.25
N SER A 198 -10.78 11.81 -4.70
CA SER A 198 -10.45 13.15 -5.17
C SER A 198 -10.60 14.18 -4.05
N ARG A 199 -10.23 15.43 -4.32
CA ARG A 199 -10.40 16.55 -3.39
C ARG A 199 -11.86 16.96 -3.31
N THR A 200 -12.30 17.47 -2.16
CA THR A 200 -13.71 17.88 -1.93
C THR A 200 -14.17 18.92 -2.94
N ASP A 201 -13.32 19.89 -3.29
CA ASP A 201 -13.62 20.93 -4.28
C ASP A 201 -13.90 20.36 -5.69
N HIS A 202 -13.31 19.22 -6.03
CA HIS A 202 -13.62 18.54 -7.29
C HIS A 202 -15.03 17.95 -7.29
N TYR A 203 -15.49 17.38 -6.18
CA TYR A 203 -16.86 16.86 -6.08
C TYR A 203 -17.90 17.96 -6.09
N GLU A 204 -17.62 19.12 -5.47
CA GLU A 204 -18.49 20.31 -5.55
C GLU A 204 -18.62 20.81 -6.99
N TRP A 205 -17.50 20.89 -7.72
CA TRP A 205 -17.49 21.29 -9.12
C TRP A 205 -18.25 20.29 -10.00
N ILE A 206 -18.04 18.99 -9.81
CA ILE A 206 -18.74 17.92 -10.56
C ILE A 206 -20.23 17.97 -10.24
N SER A 207 -20.63 18.18 -8.99
CA SER A 207 -22.02 18.32 -8.59
C SER A 207 -22.71 19.49 -9.31
N GLY A 208 -22.06 20.63 -9.41
CA GLY A 208 -22.54 21.76 -10.22
C GLY A 208 -22.71 21.41 -11.70
N LEU A 209 -21.72 20.71 -12.28
CA LEU A 209 -21.79 20.28 -13.68
C LEU A 209 -22.93 19.27 -13.92
N LEU A 210 -23.17 18.34 -12.99
CA LEU A 210 -24.28 17.39 -13.08
C LEU A 210 -25.63 18.09 -13.09
N LEU A 211 -25.82 19.12 -12.27
CA LEU A 211 -27.02 19.92 -12.27
C LEU A 211 -27.27 20.64 -13.61
N GLU A 212 -26.20 21.21 -14.19
CA GLU A 212 -26.28 21.83 -15.54
C GLU A 212 -26.65 20.82 -16.63
N LEU A 213 -26.32 19.54 -16.42
CA LEU A 213 -26.71 18.43 -17.31
C LEU A 213 -28.11 17.87 -16.98
N GLY A 214 -28.83 18.46 -15.99
CA GLY A 214 -30.15 18.03 -15.57
C GLY A 214 -30.15 16.79 -14.67
N ILE A 215 -29.04 16.46 -14.05
CA ILE A 215 -28.89 15.35 -13.10
C ILE A 215 -28.87 15.94 -11.69
N ALA A 216 -29.98 15.82 -10.97
CA ALA A 216 -30.15 16.35 -9.62
C ALA A 216 -30.22 15.27 -8.52
N SER A 217 -30.16 13.99 -8.89
CA SER A 217 -30.21 12.88 -7.93
C SER A 217 -29.22 11.76 -8.24
N LEU A 218 -28.86 11.00 -7.21
CA LEU A 218 -28.00 9.81 -7.36
C LEU A 218 -28.66 8.72 -8.21
N ASP A 219 -29.99 8.64 -8.21
CA ASP A 219 -30.72 7.66 -9.04
C ASP A 219 -30.60 8.01 -10.52
N GLU A 220 -30.74 9.28 -10.88
CA GLU A 220 -30.52 9.76 -12.26
C GLU A 220 -29.07 9.56 -12.70
N LEU A 221 -28.11 9.86 -11.81
CA LEU A 221 -26.69 9.63 -12.06
C LEU A 221 -26.42 8.14 -12.26
N SER A 222 -26.98 7.28 -11.40
CA SER A 222 -26.84 5.83 -11.50
C SER A 222 -27.43 5.30 -12.80
N ALA A 223 -28.57 5.81 -13.24
CA ALA A 223 -29.19 5.44 -14.51
C ALA A 223 -28.30 5.85 -15.70
N THR A 224 -27.79 7.08 -15.68
CA THR A 224 -26.88 7.59 -16.72
C THR A 224 -25.59 6.77 -16.84
N LEU A 225 -25.02 6.40 -15.68
CA LEU A 225 -23.76 5.62 -15.65
C LEU A 225 -23.95 4.13 -15.94
N ARG A 226 -25.18 3.62 -16.03
CA ARG A 226 -25.45 2.18 -16.24
C ARG A 226 -24.96 1.71 -17.62
N ASP A 227 -25.12 2.55 -18.62
CA ASP A 227 -24.78 2.23 -20.02
C ASP A 227 -23.38 2.73 -20.42
N VAL A 228 -22.63 3.33 -19.48
CA VAL A 228 -21.26 3.81 -19.72
C VAL A 228 -20.27 2.67 -19.52
N ASP A 229 -19.58 2.30 -20.60
CA ASP A 229 -18.43 1.40 -20.52
C ASP A 229 -17.23 2.15 -19.94
N SER A 230 -16.99 1.97 -18.64
CA SER A 230 -15.89 2.60 -17.92
C SER A 230 -14.52 2.17 -18.46
N SER A 231 -14.40 0.98 -19.05
CA SER A 231 -13.16 0.49 -19.64
C SER A 231 -12.81 1.26 -20.92
N ALA A 232 -13.80 1.56 -21.74
CA ALA A 232 -13.64 2.37 -22.94
C ALA A 232 -13.23 3.82 -22.62
N VAL A 233 -13.81 4.40 -21.56
CA VAL A 233 -13.45 5.76 -21.09
C VAL A 233 -12.01 5.79 -20.57
N THR A 234 -11.60 4.83 -19.75
CA THR A 234 -10.23 4.72 -19.23
C THR A 234 -9.21 4.57 -20.35
N ALA A 235 -9.50 3.73 -21.35
CA ALA A 235 -8.63 3.55 -22.51
C ALA A 235 -8.52 4.83 -23.36
N ALA A 236 -9.62 5.58 -23.53
CA ALA A 236 -9.63 6.84 -24.27
C ALA A 236 -8.86 7.96 -23.58
N MET A 237 -8.77 7.94 -22.24
CA MET A 237 -8.01 8.92 -21.45
C MET A 237 -6.51 8.61 -21.37
N GLY A 238 -6.04 7.49 -21.95
CA GLY A 238 -4.62 7.11 -21.94
C GLY A 238 -4.05 6.84 -20.56
N ILE A 239 -4.90 6.53 -19.58
CA ILE A 239 -4.51 6.14 -18.23
C ILE A 239 -4.39 4.61 -18.23
N LEU A 240 -3.23 4.14 -18.63
CA LEU A 240 -2.71 2.79 -18.41
C LEU A 240 -1.33 2.89 -17.80
#